data_ff2060196f2227132a15153bbd937690
#
_entry.id   ff2060196f2227132a15153bbd937690
#
_cell.length_a   1.000
_cell.length_b   1.000
_cell.length_c   1.000
_cell.angle_alpha   90.00
_cell.angle_beta   90.00
_cell.angle_gamma   90.00
#
_symmetry.space_group_name_H-M   'P 1'
#
loop_
_entity.id
_entity.type
_entity.pdbx_description
1 polymer ?
#
loop_
_entity_poly.entity_id
_entity_poly.type
_entity_poly.pdbx_seq_one_letter_code
_entity_poly.pdbx_strand_id
1 'polypeptide(L)'
;MNTKARALGMNDTRFLDPAGLNDNGQSTVQDLVKLVVYATRYKNIWQLLQEKEFTITSEDGAITHNIENTNQLLGVIPNISGGKTGYTDLALGTMILIVDIPGHRDTIISIILGSKDRFGDTRKLVDWITDAYHWE
;
A
#
# COMPACT_ATOMS: atom_id res chain seq x y z
N MET A 1 -15.52 -7.50 -4.89
CA MET A 1 -14.66 -7.13 -3.76
C MET A 1 -15.16 -7.73 -2.44
N ASN A 2 -16.37 -7.46 -1.95
CA ASN A 2 -16.83 -7.89 -0.63
C ASN A 2 -16.92 -9.42 -0.42
N THR A 3 -17.20 -10.21 -1.48
CA THR A 3 -17.14 -11.68 -1.40
C THR A 3 -15.71 -12.16 -1.10
N LYS A 4 -14.70 -11.54 -1.73
CA LYS A 4 -13.29 -11.85 -1.46
C LYS A 4 -12.90 -11.40 -0.04
N ALA A 5 -13.32 -10.20 0.40
CA ALA A 5 -13.06 -9.72 1.75
C ALA A 5 -13.55 -10.71 2.80
N ARG A 6 -14.80 -11.17 2.68
CA ARG A 6 -15.37 -12.21 3.57
C ARG A 6 -14.57 -13.53 3.53
N ALA A 7 -14.16 -13.98 2.33
CA ALA A 7 -13.37 -15.20 2.18
C ALA A 7 -11.97 -15.09 2.82
N LEU A 8 -11.45 -13.88 2.99
CA LEU A 8 -10.19 -13.58 3.70
C LEU A 8 -10.40 -13.34 5.20
N GLY A 9 -11.63 -13.43 5.70
CA GLY A 9 -11.95 -13.14 7.10
C GLY A 9 -11.89 -11.66 7.46
N MET A 10 -12.05 -10.76 6.48
CA MET A 10 -12.10 -9.31 6.66
C MET A 10 -13.52 -8.90 7.07
N ASN A 11 -13.87 -9.14 8.32
CA ASN A 11 -15.24 -9.03 8.81
C ASN A 11 -15.68 -7.57 9.05
N ASP A 12 -14.73 -6.68 9.26
CA ASP A 12 -14.96 -5.25 9.51
C ASP A 12 -14.67 -4.40 8.26
N THR A 13 -14.67 -5.04 7.08
CA THR A 13 -14.39 -4.38 5.80
C THR A 13 -15.61 -4.37 4.89
N ARG A 14 -15.92 -3.19 4.36
CA ARG A 14 -16.95 -2.99 3.35
C ARG A 14 -16.45 -2.08 2.24
N PHE A 15 -16.27 -2.63 1.05
CA PHE A 15 -15.96 -1.88 -0.16
C PHE A 15 -17.25 -1.47 -0.87
N LEU A 16 -17.39 -0.21 -1.26
CA LEU A 16 -18.57 0.33 -1.93
C LEU A 16 -18.30 0.69 -3.40
N ASP A 17 -17.05 0.87 -3.76
CA ASP A 17 -16.61 1.12 -5.13
C ASP A 17 -15.21 0.54 -5.38
N PRO A 18 -14.80 0.34 -6.64
CA PRO A 18 -13.48 -0.22 -6.96
C PRO A 18 -12.33 0.80 -6.87
N ALA A 19 -12.62 2.10 -6.90
CA ALA A 19 -11.62 3.17 -6.93
C ALA A 19 -11.26 3.71 -5.55
N GLY A 20 -12.09 3.44 -4.52
CA GLY A 20 -11.90 3.94 -3.16
C GLY A 20 -12.28 5.41 -3.00
N LEU A 21 -13.19 5.91 -3.83
CA LEU A 21 -13.68 7.29 -3.80
C LEU A 21 -14.98 7.45 -3.00
N ASN A 22 -15.61 6.34 -2.60
CA ASN A 22 -16.82 6.38 -1.80
C ASN A 22 -16.46 6.41 -0.31
N ASP A 23 -16.68 7.55 0.33
CA ASP A 23 -16.31 7.81 1.73
C ASP A 23 -17.03 6.92 2.76
N ASN A 24 -18.09 6.20 2.37
CA ASN A 24 -18.77 5.25 3.25
C ASN A 24 -18.13 3.83 3.21
N GLY A 25 -17.09 3.63 2.41
CA GLY A 25 -16.25 2.44 2.46
C GLY A 25 -15.47 2.42 3.77
N GLN A 26 -15.31 1.25 4.39
CA GLN A 26 -14.59 1.12 5.65
C GLN A 26 -13.76 -0.15 5.71
N SER A 27 -12.68 -0.09 6.48
CA SER A 27 -11.81 -1.21 6.81
C SER A 27 -11.11 -0.97 8.14
N THR A 28 -10.42 -1.98 8.63
CA THR A 28 -9.51 -1.90 9.77
C THR A 28 -8.10 -2.27 9.38
N VAL A 29 -7.11 -1.87 10.17
CA VAL A 29 -5.71 -2.27 9.96
C VAL A 29 -5.59 -3.79 9.95
N GLN A 30 -6.25 -4.49 10.87
CA GLN A 30 -6.22 -5.95 10.97
C GLN A 30 -6.74 -6.63 9.70
N ASP A 31 -7.83 -6.12 9.13
CA ASP A 31 -8.38 -6.66 7.89
C ASP A 31 -7.49 -6.36 6.69
N LEU A 32 -6.90 -5.17 6.64
CA LEU A 32 -5.97 -4.81 5.57
C LEU A 32 -4.68 -5.64 5.61
N VAL A 33 -4.18 -6.03 6.79
CA VAL A 33 -3.07 -6.99 6.89
C VAL A 33 -3.42 -8.30 6.20
N LYS A 34 -4.62 -8.85 6.42
CA LYS A 34 -5.08 -10.09 5.75
C LYS A 34 -5.09 -9.93 4.22
N LEU A 35 -5.56 -8.76 3.75
CA LEU A 35 -5.57 -8.45 2.31
C LEU A 35 -4.15 -8.35 1.75
N VAL A 36 -3.25 -7.66 2.43
CA VAL A 36 -1.86 -7.50 2.01
C VAL A 36 -1.15 -8.84 1.96
N VAL A 37 -1.25 -9.66 3.02
CA VAL A 37 -0.69 -11.02 3.06
C VAL A 37 -1.23 -11.89 1.94
N TYR A 38 -2.53 -11.78 1.61
CA TYR A 38 -3.08 -12.47 0.44
C TYR A 38 -2.48 -11.94 -0.86
N ALA A 39 -2.33 -10.62 -0.99
CA ALA A 39 -1.86 -9.95 -2.20
C ALA A 39 -0.36 -10.20 -2.48
N THR A 40 0.46 -10.53 -1.47
CA THR A 40 1.90 -10.87 -1.68
C THR A 40 2.11 -12.05 -2.61
N ARG A 41 1.09 -12.89 -2.81
CA ARG A 41 1.12 -14.00 -3.79
C ARG A 41 1.14 -13.52 -5.24
N TYR A 42 0.78 -12.28 -5.51
CA TYR A 42 0.66 -11.70 -6.85
C TYR A 42 1.81 -10.73 -7.11
N LYS A 43 2.98 -11.28 -7.41
CA LYS A 43 4.22 -10.49 -7.59
C LYS A 43 4.09 -9.31 -8.54
N ASN A 44 3.34 -9.48 -9.63
CA ASN A 44 3.14 -8.42 -10.64
C ASN A 44 2.51 -7.14 -10.06
N ILE A 45 1.61 -7.28 -9.06
CA ILE A 45 1.01 -6.12 -8.40
C ILE A 45 2.10 -5.31 -7.68
N TRP A 46 2.94 -5.98 -6.91
CA TRP A 46 3.97 -5.34 -6.11
C TRP A 46 5.09 -4.77 -6.97
N GLN A 47 5.47 -5.44 -8.04
CA GLN A 47 6.42 -4.91 -9.01
C GLN A 47 5.96 -3.58 -9.60
N LEU A 48 4.70 -3.46 -10.01
CA LEU A 48 4.15 -2.20 -10.51
C LEU A 48 4.08 -1.11 -9.43
N LEU A 49 3.82 -1.48 -8.18
CA LEU A 49 3.74 -0.54 -7.06
C LEU A 49 5.12 -0.02 -6.58
N GLN A 50 6.21 -0.60 -7.06
CA GLN A 50 7.58 -0.13 -6.82
C GLN A 50 8.06 0.89 -7.84
N GLU A 51 7.46 0.91 -9.05
CA GLU A 51 7.88 1.82 -10.10
C GLU A 51 7.59 3.28 -9.69
N LYS A 52 8.58 4.14 -9.85
CA LYS A 52 8.43 5.58 -9.57
C LYS A 52 7.67 6.29 -10.67
N GLU A 53 7.97 5.91 -11.90
CA GLU A 53 7.41 6.48 -13.10
C GLU A 53 7.09 5.36 -14.08
N PHE A 54 6.00 5.49 -14.81
CA PHE A 54 5.61 4.54 -15.83
C PHE A 54 5.00 5.24 -17.03
N THR A 55 5.42 4.85 -18.22
CA THR A 55 4.86 5.37 -19.48
C THR A 55 3.91 4.34 -20.07
N ILE A 56 2.67 4.75 -20.31
CA ILE A 56 1.65 3.95 -20.98
C ILE A 56 1.36 4.58 -22.32
N THR A 57 1.41 3.78 -23.38
CA THR A 57 1.05 4.21 -24.73
C THR A 57 -0.12 3.37 -25.22
N SER A 58 -1.09 4.00 -25.90
CA SER A 58 -2.20 3.30 -26.55
C SER A 58 -1.67 2.35 -27.63
N GLU A 59 -2.46 1.29 -27.97
CA GLU A 59 -2.05 0.29 -28.96
C GLU A 59 -1.73 0.88 -30.34
N ASP A 60 -2.42 1.96 -30.72
CA ASP A 60 -2.19 2.71 -31.98
C ASP A 60 -1.03 3.72 -31.89
N GLY A 61 -0.40 3.84 -30.72
CA GLY A 61 0.69 4.80 -30.47
C GLY A 61 0.26 6.28 -30.39
N ALA A 62 -1.01 6.58 -30.52
CA ALA A 62 -1.50 7.96 -30.66
C ALA A 62 -1.51 8.71 -29.31
N ILE A 63 -1.66 8.03 -28.21
CA ILE A 63 -1.76 8.63 -26.86
C ILE A 63 -0.70 8.02 -25.95
N THR A 64 0.08 8.89 -25.33
CA THR A 64 1.08 8.49 -24.33
C THR A 64 0.86 9.25 -23.03
N HIS A 65 0.84 8.52 -21.91
CA HIS A 65 0.75 9.07 -20.57
C HIS A 65 1.99 8.70 -19.76
N ASN A 66 2.62 9.71 -19.17
CA ASN A 66 3.62 9.51 -18.12
C ASN A 66 2.91 9.55 -16.77
N ILE A 67 3.03 8.50 -16.00
CA ILE A 67 2.38 8.32 -14.71
C ILE A 67 3.47 8.33 -13.64
N GLU A 68 3.33 9.23 -12.67
CA GLU A 68 4.18 9.26 -11.48
C GLU A 68 3.49 8.53 -10.33
N ASN A 69 4.26 7.77 -9.56
CA ASN A 69 3.77 7.09 -8.38
C ASN A 69 3.51 8.10 -7.25
N THR A 70 2.33 8.05 -6.69
CA THR A 70 1.96 8.92 -5.56
C THR A 70 2.65 8.57 -4.24
N ASN A 71 3.40 7.47 -4.19
CA ASN A 71 4.18 7.05 -3.03
C ASN A 71 5.49 7.84 -2.92
N GLN A 72 5.49 8.92 -2.16
CA GLN A 72 6.67 9.77 -1.93
C GLN A 72 7.79 9.10 -1.11
N LEU A 73 7.55 7.90 -0.56
CA LEU A 73 8.57 7.17 0.20
C LEU A 73 9.47 6.30 -0.70
N LEU A 74 9.11 6.13 -1.98
CA LEU A 74 9.95 5.42 -2.95
C LEU A 74 11.28 6.15 -3.15
N GLY A 75 12.38 5.46 -2.80
CA GLY A 75 13.74 6.01 -2.82
C GLY A 75 14.10 6.88 -1.61
N VAL A 76 13.19 7.04 -0.63
CA VAL A 76 13.44 7.65 0.68
C VAL A 76 13.66 6.56 1.73
N ILE A 77 12.77 5.57 1.79
CA ILE A 77 12.95 4.36 2.60
C ILE A 77 13.60 3.31 1.71
N PRO A 78 14.70 2.67 2.15
CA PRO A 78 15.33 1.59 1.38
C PRO A 78 14.44 0.33 1.39
N ASN A 79 14.66 -0.54 0.40
CA ASN A 79 14.07 -1.88 0.30
C ASN A 79 12.53 -1.92 0.31
N ILE A 80 11.88 -0.88 -0.21
CA ILE A 80 10.43 -0.91 -0.41
C ILE A 80 10.09 -1.92 -1.50
N SER A 81 9.28 -2.93 -1.16
CA SER A 81 8.74 -3.94 -2.07
C SER A 81 7.39 -3.54 -2.69
N GLY A 82 6.87 -2.39 -2.31
CA GLY A 82 5.66 -1.79 -2.86
C GLY A 82 4.84 -1.05 -1.84
N GLY A 83 3.87 -0.30 -2.31
CA GLY A 83 2.98 0.46 -1.44
C GLY A 83 1.75 0.98 -2.15
N LYS A 84 0.70 1.28 -1.39
CA LYS A 84 -0.52 1.88 -1.90
C LYS A 84 -0.92 3.07 -1.05
N THR A 85 -1.08 4.20 -1.69
CA THR A 85 -1.55 5.45 -1.07
C THR A 85 -3.04 5.62 -1.27
N GLY A 86 -3.68 6.37 -0.39
CA GLY A 86 -5.04 6.85 -0.55
C GLY A 86 -5.24 8.17 0.19
N TYR A 87 -6.20 8.96 -0.28
CA TYR A 87 -6.64 10.18 0.38
C TYR A 87 -8.05 10.54 -0.06
N THR A 88 -8.90 10.85 0.89
CA THR A 88 -10.11 11.66 0.72
C THR A 88 -10.21 12.63 1.89
N ASP A 89 -10.99 13.70 1.75
CA ASP A 89 -11.12 14.70 2.82
C ASP A 89 -11.72 14.11 4.10
N LEU A 90 -12.58 13.12 3.97
CA LEU A 90 -13.21 12.45 5.12
C LEU A 90 -12.30 11.37 5.74
N ALA A 91 -11.69 10.52 4.91
CA ALA A 91 -10.83 9.43 5.39
C ALA A 91 -9.42 9.89 5.75
N LEU A 92 -9.01 11.09 5.34
CA LEU A 92 -7.66 11.62 5.43
C LEU A 92 -6.65 10.71 4.67
N GLY A 93 -5.37 10.79 5.03
CA GLY A 93 -4.32 10.03 4.41
C GLY A 93 -4.31 8.56 4.84
N THR A 94 -4.19 7.66 3.87
CA THR A 94 -3.98 6.24 4.11
C THR A 94 -2.73 5.77 3.38
N MET A 95 -2.00 4.83 3.97
CA MET A 95 -0.79 4.25 3.40
C MET A 95 -0.65 2.80 3.78
N ILE A 96 -0.38 1.96 2.81
CA ILE A 96 0.15 0.60 2.99
C ILE A 96 1.56 0.61 2.41
N LEU A 97 2.54 0.13 3.17
CA LEU A 97 3.92 0.01 2.72
C LEU A 97 4.45 -1.36 3.10
N ILE A 98 5.15 -2.00 2.16
CA ILE A 98 5.90 -3.24 2.39
C ILE A 98 7.38 -2.92 2.25
N VAL A 99 8.17 -3.27 3.27
CA VAL A 99 9.61 -3.06 3.32
C VAL A 99 10.29 -4.38 3.62
N ASP A 100 11.19 -4.82 2.76
CA ASP A 100 11.97 -6.02 2.96
C ASP A 100 13.13 -5.76 3.93
N ILE A 101 13.40 -6.76 4.79
CA ILE A 101 14.49 -6.66 5.77
C ILE A 101 15.75 -7.25 5.15
N PRO A 102 16.82 -6.45 4.99
CA PRO A 102 18.05 -6.91 4.37
C PRO A 102 18.65 -8.13 5.07
N GLY A 103 18.92 -9.18 4.31
CA GLY A 103 19.51 -10.42 4.83
C GLY A 103 18.51 -11.39 5.47
N HIS A 104 17.25 -11.02 5.57
CA HIS A 104 16.19 -11.85 6.13
C HIS A 104 15.10 -12.16 5.08
N ARG A 105 14.26 -13.14 5.39
CA ARG A 105 13.06 -13.46 4.57
C ARG A 105 11.82 -12.71 5.03
N ASP A 106 11.95 -11.98 6.12
CA ASP A 106 10.86 -11.26 6.75
C ASP A 106 10.63 -9.91 6.10
N THR A 107 9.41 -9.43 6.23
CA THR A 107 8.95 -8.18 5.62
C THR A 107 8.15 -7.39 6.64
N ILE A 108 8.38 -6.10 6.70
CA ILE A 108 7.54 -5.17 7.47
C ILE A 108 6.33 -4.81 6.61
N ILE A 109 5.13 -4.98 7.16
CA ILE A 109 3.88 -4.44 6.60
C ILE A 109 3.45 -3.28 7.49
N SER A 110 3.60 -2.05 6.99
CA SER A 110 3.14 -0.84 7.65
C SER A 110 1.79 -0.41 7.08
N ILE A 111 0.80 -0.14 7.93
CA ILE A 111 -0.52 0.32 7.53
C ILE A 111 -0.90 1.51 8.38
N ILE A 112 -1.17 2.64 7.72
CA ILE A 112 -1.65 3.88 8.31
C ILE A 112 -3.03 4.20 7.76
N LEU A 113 -3.96 4.53 8.63
CA LEU A 113 -5.32 4.98 8.28
C LEU A 113 -5.62 6.29 9.01
N GLY A 114 -6.29 7.23 8.33
CA GLY A 114 -6.79 8.47 8.93
C GLY A 114 -5.69 9.47 9.33
N SER A 115 -4.56 9.47 8.66
CA SER A 115 -3.42 10.33 9.00
C SER A 115 -3.48 11.67 8.28
N LYS A 116 -3.11 12.74 8.98
CA LYS A 116 -2.86 14.06 8.38
C LYS A 116 -1.51 14.14 7.67
N ASP A 117 -0.57 13.26 8.03
CA ASP A 117 0.76 13.13 7.44
C ASP A 117 1.12 11.66 7.23
N ARG A 118 0.42 10.99 6.28
CA ARG A 118 0.58 9.55 6.04
C ARG A 118 2.03 9.13 5.74
N PHE A 119 2.81 9.98 5.08
CA PHE A 119 4.19 9.66 4.74
C PHE A 119 5.12 9.79 5.95
N GLY A 120 5.01 10.88 6.71
CA GLY A 120 5.79 11.07 7.94
C GLY A 120 5.45 10.01 8.99
N ASP A 121 4.18 9.68 9.18
CA ASP A 121 3.77 8.65 10.15
C ASP A 121 4.21 7.25 9.72
N THR A 122 4.12 6.93 8.42
CA THR A 122 4.64 5.65 7.89
C THR A 122 6.15 5.56 8.10
N ARG A 123 6.91 6.62 7.82
CA ARG A 123 8.35 6.65 8.04
C ARG A 123 8.71 6.42 9.50
N LYS A 124 8.08 7.17 10.43
CA LYS A 124 8.30 6.99 11.87
C LYS A 124 8.04 5.57 12.33
N LEU A 125 6.96 4.95 11.82
CA LEU A 125 6.62 3.57 12.17
C LEU A 125 7.65 2.57 11.65
N VAL A 126 8.13 2.73 10.41
CA VAL A 126 9.18 1.88 9.83
C VAL A 126 10.51 2.08 10.55
N ASP A 127 10.92 3.32 10.81
CA ASP A 127 12.15 3.62 11.54
C ASP A 127 12.08 3.00 12.97
N TRP A 128 10.95 3.19 13.67
CA TRP A 128 10.76 2.61 15.01
C TRP A 128 10.88 1.08 15.03
N ILE A 129 10.22 0.36 14.11
CA ILE A 129 10.27 -1.10 14.10
C ILE A 129 11.67 -1.60 13.72
N THR A 130 12.36 -0.90 12.84
CA THR A 130 13.73 -1.24 12.43
C THR A 130 14.71 -1.08 13.59
N ASP A 131 14.55 -0.06 14.42
CA ASP A 131 15.39 0.20 15.58
C ASP A 131 15.04 -0.67 16.79
N ALA A 132 13.75 -1.02 16.97
CA ALA A 132 13.25 -1.74 18.13
C ALA A 132 13.42 -3.26 18.06
N TYR A 133 13.54 -3.83 16.84
CA TYR A 133 13.60 -5.26 16.63
C TYR A 133 14.98 -5.70 16.12
N HIS A 134 15.51 -6.75 16.75
CA HIS A 134 16.67 -7.48 16.23
C HIS A 134 16.15 -8.67 15.41
N TRP A 135 16.52 -8.69 14.15
CA TRP A 135 16.13 -9.74 13.21
C TRP A 135 17.19 -10.86 13.29
N GLU A 136 16.78 -12.07 13.69
CA GLU A 136 17.64 -13.27 13.79
C GLU A 136 17.61 -14.09 12.48
#